data_26acc853e635d1c76e3a3fafe3186889
#
_entry.id   26acc853e635d1c76e3a3fafe3186889
#
_cell.length_a   1.000
_cell.length_b   1.000
_cell.length_c   1.000
_cell.angle_alpha   90.00
_cell.angle_beta   90.00
_cell.angle_gamma   90.00
#
_symmetry.space_group_name_H-M   'P 1'
#
loop_
_entity.id
_entity.type
_entity.pdbx_description
1 polymer ?
#
loop_
_entity_poly.entity_id
_entity_poly.type
_entity_poly.pdbx_seq_one_letter_code
_entity_poly.pdbx_strand_id
1 'polypeptide(L)'
;MRRDRGEVRICSWGDRDVRRGFFASWFVLVPLSAKPYLQQVSVRSDAQIDVAVYPYNIPSVREMGCLEFHANVTFFVGENGAGKSTVLESIALALGYSPEGGTRNVQLKTTDSVSPLHHSLRLGRSFIKPRDGYFLRAESFFNVATYMDEVGNHGLSMHDCSHGEAFMALLTDKFRGKGLYLLDEPEAALSPTRQLMALAAINNLVHDQSQFIIATHSPILLSYPNARILRFDSSGISEIQYEETEHFAVTRDFLNNYPRRLQQLFSDDLLPATTRADSFPAM
;
A
#
# COMPACT_ATOMS: atom_id res chain seq x y z
N MET A 1 9.27 33.66 21.60
CA MET A 1 9.27 32.24 21.22
C MET A 1 10.16 32.05 20.00
N ARG A 2 11.37 31.56 20.21
CA ARG A 2 12.38 31.35 19.15
C ARG A 2 12.18 30.00 18.53
N ARG A 3 12.08 29.97 17.19
CA ARG A 3 12.04 28.73 16.40
C ARG A 3 13.49 28.33 16.12
N ASP A 4 13.90 27.18 16.63
CA ASP A 4 15.16 26.53 16.28
C ASP A 4 15.13 26.07 14.83
N ARG A 5 16.06 26.59 14.03
CA ARG A 5 16.33 26.12 12.65
C ARG A 5 17.59 25.27 12.72
N GLY A 6 17.43 23.96 12.57
CA GLY A 6 18.56 23.06 12.42
C GLY A 6 19.23 23.24 11.06
N GLU A 7 20.45 23.81 11.07
CA GLU A 7 21.32 23.89 9.88
C GLU A 7 22.20 22.64 9.81
N VAL A 8 22.14 21.92 8.70
CA VAL A 8 23.08 20.83 8.39
C VAL A 8 24.08 21.33 7.36
N ARG A 9 25.35 21.40 7.74
CA ARG A 9 26.46 21.71 6.86
C ARG A 9 26.91 20.45 6.12
N ILE A 10 26.88 20.49 4.78
CA ILE A 10 27.51 19.49 3.94
C ILE A 10 28.89 20.03 3.55
N CYS A 11 29.95 19.34 3.96
CA CYS A 11 31.31 19.65 3.53
C CYS A 11 31.58 19.08 2.13
N SER A 12 31.84 19.94 1.15
CA SER A 12 32.43 19.54 -0.12
C SER A 12 33.95 19.71 -0.07
N TRP A 13 34.68 18.68 -0.48
CA TRP A 13 36.11 18.78 -0.76
C TRP A 13 36.30 19.49 -2.08
N GLY A 14 36.96 20.63 -2.07
CA GLY A 14 37.25 21.41 -3.26
C GLY A 14 38.73 21.39 -3.58
N ASP A 15 39.02 21.30 -4.84
CA ASP A 15 40.34 21.51 -5.41
C ASP A 15 40.66 23.02 -5.52
N ARG A 16 41.91 23.38 -5.28
CA ARG A 16 42.42 24.76 -5.35
C ARG A 16 42.69 25.11 -6.82
N ASP A 17 42.04 26.12 -7.35
CA ASP A 17 42.74 27.06 -8.20
C ASP A 17 42.06 28.45 -8.23
N VAL A 18 42.89 29.46 -8.23
CA VAL A 18 42.60 30.89 -7.99
C VAL A 18 42.18 31.56 -9.28
N ARG A 19 41.00 32.17 -9.34
CA ARG A 19 40.78 33.47 -10.02
C ARG A 19 39.49 34.12 -9.51
N ARG A 20 39.60 35.40 -9.13
CA ARG A 20 38.53 36.25 -8.58
C ARG A 20 37.37 36.34 -9.60
N GLY A 21 36.22 35.75 -9.23
CA GLY A 21 34.92 36.02 -9.80
C GLY A 21 33.90 35.85 -8.70
N PHE A 22 33.12 36.92 -8.44
CA PHE A 22 32.01 36.88 -7.48
C PHE A 22 30.96 35.88 -7.99
N PHE A 23 31.07 34.62 -7.59
CA PHE A 23 29.95 33.67 -7.69
C PHE A 23 29.14 33.77 -6.41
N ALA A 24 28.01 34.48 -6.48
CA ALA A 24 26.96 34.36 -5.49
C ALA A 24 26.44 32.91 -5.60
N SER A 25 26.95 32.02 -4.75
CA SER A 25 26.43 30.67 -4.60
C SER A 25 25.03 30.77 -3.98
N TRP A 26 24.02 30.60 -4.83
CA TRP A 26 22.65 30.45 -4.38
C TRP A 26 22.55 29.07 -3.73
N PHE A 27 22.70 29.01 -2.41
CA PHE A 27 22.32 27.83 -1.65
C PHE A 27 20.80 27.71 -1.73
N VAL A 28 20.31 26.86 -2.59
CA VAL A 28 18.92 26.42 -2.52
C VAL A 28 18.80 25.60 -1.24
N LEU A 29 18.25 26.19 -0.20
CA LEU A 29 17.81 25.47 0.99
C LEU A 29 16.67 24.54 0.56
N VAL A 30 17.00 23.29 0.21
CA VAL A 30 16.00 22.26 0.03
C VAL A 30 15.45 21.93 1.42
N PRO A 31 14.18 22.23 1.71
CA PRO A 31 13.62 21.90 3.01
C PRO A 31 13.70 20.39 3.21
N LEU A 32 14.28 19.94 4.32
CA LEU A 32 14.32 18.52 4.69
C LEU A 32 12.89 18.03 4.83
N SER A 33 12.43 17.26 3.84
CA SER A 33 11.12 16.63 3.88
C SER A 33 11.16 15.42 4.81
N ALA A 34 10.15 15.30 5.67
CA ALA A 34 9.95 14.09 6.48
C ALA A 34 9.57 12.89 5.63
N LYS A 35 8.96 13.12 4.46
CA LYS A 35 8.51 12.08 3.53
C LYS A 35 9.55 11.75 2.45
N PRO A 36 9.55 10.51 1.99
CA PRO A 36 8.75 9.38 2.48
C PRO A 36 9.21 8.88 3.86
N TYR A 37 8.27 8.54 4.75
CA TYR A 37 8.58 7.94 6.07
C TYR A 37 9.19 6.55 5.94
N LEU A 38 8.66 5.74 5.02
CA LEU A 38 9.25 4.51 4.53
C LEU A 38 9.76 4.78 3.11
N GLN A 39 11.08 4.72 2.96
CA GLN A 39 11.77 5.05 1.70
C GLN A 39 11.91 3.82 0.82
N GLN A 40 12.35 2.71 1.43
CA GLN A 40 12.61 1.47 0.70
C GLN A 40 12.48 0.25 1.62
N VAL A 41 12.25 -0.89 0.99
CA VAL A 41 12.27 -2.21 1.63
C VAL A 41 13.06 -3.17 0.77
N SER A 42 13.91 -3.98 1.41
CA SER A 42 14.63 -5.06 0.74
C SER A 42 14.73 -6.28 1.64
N VAL A 43 15.02 -7.42 1.08
CA VAL A 43 15.38 -8.60 1.86
C VAL A 43 16.81 -8.42 2.38
N ARG A 44 17.05 -8.79 3.62
CA ARG A 44 18.37 -8.73 4.25
C ARG A 44 19.32 -9.73 3.60
N SER A 45 20.54 -9.33 3.33
CA SER A 45 21.55 -10.19 2.70
C SER A 45 22.01 -11.37 3.58
N ASP A 46 21.80 -11.26 4.89
CA ASP A 46 22.11 -12.29 5.89
C ASP A 46 20.90 -13.19 6.23
N ALA A 47 19.75 -12.98 5.58
CA ALA A 47 18.55 -13.78 5.81
C ALA A 47 18.75 -15.21 5.25
N GLN A 48 18.43 -16.20 6.07
CA GLN A 48 18.35 -17.59 5.60
C GLN A 48 17.01 -17.78 4.90
N ILE A 49 17.04 -17.86 3.57
CA ILE A 49 15.87 -18.00 2.73
C ILE A 49 15.81 -19.39 2.14
N ASP A 50 14.73 -20.12 2.42
CA ASP A 50 14.40 -21.34 1.70
C ASP A 50 13.34 -21.02 0.63
N VAL A 51 13.76 -20.98 -0.62
CA VAL A 51 12.91 -20.66 -1.77
C VAL A 51 11.82 -21.71 -2.04
N ALA A 52 11.88 -22.88 -1.40
CA ALA A 52 10.85 -23.91 -1.51
C ALA A 52 9.68 -23.69 -0.52
N VAL A 53 9.88 -22.84 0.50
CA VAL A 53 8.92 -22.63 1.59
C VAL A 53 8.24 -21.28 1.47
N TYR A 54 6.94 -21.23 1.79
CA TYR A 54 6.18 -19.98 1.89
C TYR A 54 6.80 -19.04 2.95
N PRO A 55 6.93 -17.75 2.66
CA PRO A 55 6.46 -17.04 1.45
C PRO A 55 7.51 -16.90 0.35
N TYR A 56 8.70 -17.46 0.49
CA TYR A 56 9.80 -17.30 -0.46
C TYR A 56 9.61 -18.09 -1.76
N ASN A 57 8.67 -19.02 -1.79
CA ASN A 57 8.24 -19.73 -3.00
C ASN A 57 7.35 -18.86 -3.92
N ILE A 58 6.84 -17.71 -3.45
CA ILE A 58 6.11 -16.75 -4.27
C ILE A 58 7.11 -16.03 -5.18
N PRO A 59 6.92 -16.04 -6.52
CA PRO A 59 7.90 -15.46 -7.45
C PRO A 59 8.23 -13.99 -7.14
N SER A 60 7.23 -13.16 -6.89
CA SER A 60 7.42 -11.74 -6.59
C SER A 60 8.20 -11.50 -5.29
N VAL A 61 8.06 -12.40 -4.29
CA VAL A 61 8.81 -12.33 -3.03
C VAL A 61 10.24 -12.82 -3.24
N ARG A 62 10.41 -13.91 -3.99
CA ARG A 62 11.73 -14.48 -4.29
C ARG A 62 12.60 -13.53 -5.08
N GLU A 63 12.02 -12.87 -6.09
CA GLU A 63 12.71 -11.91 -6.96
C GLU A 63 12.64 -10.47 -6.41
N MET A 64 12.20 -10.30 -5.16
CA MET A 64 12.07 -8.98 -4.55
C MET A 64 13.46 -8.36 -4.31
N GLY A 65 13.80 -7.41 -5.16
CA GLY A 65 14.99 -6.57 -5.00
C GLY A 65 14.80 -5.50 -3.91
N CYS A 66 15.18 -4.29 -4.23
CA CYS A 66 14.91 -3.13 -3.39
C CYS A 66 13.64 -2.42 -3.90
N LEU A 67 12.58 -2.43 -3.11
CA LEU A 67 11.34 -1.71 -3.39
C LEU A 67 11.45 -0.29 -2.85
N GLU A 68 11.35 0.69 -3.72
CA GLU A 68 11.31 2.11 -3.35
C GLU A 68 9.88 2.62 -3.32
N PHE A 69 9.56 3.46 -2.35
CA PHE A 69 8.23 4.01 -2.15
C PHE A 69 8.15 5.48 -2.52
N HIS A 70 7.03 5.86 -3.14
CA HIS A 70 6.73 7.25 -3.41
C HIS A 70 6.43 8.02 -2.11
N ALA A 71 6.75 9.31 -2.09
CA ALA A 71 6.52 10.15 -0.92
C ALA A 71 5.03 10.27 -0.53
N ASN A 72 4.12 10.12 -1.48
CA ASN A 72 2.68 10.27 -1.27
C ASN A 72 1.99 8.90 -1.27
N VAL A 73 1.83 8.29 -2.44
CA VAL A 73 1.08 7.04 -2.60
C VAL A 73 1.87 6.04 -3.43
N THR A 74 1.95 4.81 -2.95
CA THR A 74 2.44 3.66 -3.70
C THR A 74 1.37 2.59 -3.71
N PHE A 75 1.03 2.07 -4.89
CA PHE A 75 0.10 0.97 -5.06
C PHE A 75 0.82 -0.35 -5.35
N PHE A 76 0.28 -1.44 -4.82
CA PHE A 76 0.62 -2.81 -5.19
C PHE A 76 -0.54 -3.39 -6.00
N VAL A 77 -0.25 -3.85 -7.20
CA VAL A 77 -1.21 -4.46 -8.14
C VAL A 77 -0.71 -5.82 -8.61
N GLY A 78 -1.60 -6.64 -9.12
CA GLY A 78 -1.31 -7.98 -9.63
C GLY A 78 -2.41 -8.95 -9.26
N GLU A 79 -2.34 -10.17 -9.78
CA GLU A 79 -3.35 -11.22 -9.54
C GLU A 79 -3.43 -11.65 -8.07
N ASN A 80 -4.49 -12.40 -7.74
CA ASN A 80 -4.61 -13.03 -6.43
C ASN A 80 -3.49 -14.07 -6.25
N GLY A 81 -2.90 -14.10 -5.06
CA GLY A 81 -1.76 -14.98 -4.78
C GLY A 81 -0.40 -14.45 -5.27
N ALA A 82 -0.33 -13.32 -5.97
CA ALA A 82 0.94 -12.74 -6.44
C ALA A 82 1.85 -12.20 -5.32
N GLY A 83 1.41 -12.21 -4.05
CA GLY A 83 2.22 -11.83 -2.89
C GLY A 83 2.03 -10.39 -2.41
N LYS A 84 1.08 -9.61 -2.97
CA LYS A 84 0.81 -8.21 -2.57
C LYS A 84 0.57 -8.07 -1.07
N SER A 85 -0.47 -8.77 -0.57
CA SER A 85 -0.86 -8.75 0.86
C SER A 85 0.24 -9.32 1.74
N THR A 86 0.94 -10.38 1.30
CA THR A 86 2.07 -10.97 2.03
C THR A 86 3.20 -9.96 2.25
N VAL A 87 3.57 -9.20 1.22
CA VAL A 87 4.62 -8.17 1.32
C VAL A 87 4.13 -6.99 2.15
N LEU A 88 2.90 -6.52 1.94
CA LEU A 88 2.32 -5.40 2.68
C LEU A 88 2.20 -5.71 4.18
N GLU A 89 1.68 -6.89 4.53
CA GLU A 89 1.61 -7.39 5.91
C GLU A 89 2.99 -7.49 6.54
N SER A 90 3.96 -8.07 5.81
CA SER A 90 5.33 -8.20 6.32
C SER A 90 5.98 -6.84 6.60
N ILE A 91 5.71 -5.83 5.76
CA ILE A 91 6.13 -4.44 6.00
C ILE A 91 5.46 -3.89 7.26
N ALA A 92 4.14 -4.10 7.42
CA ALA A 92 3.40 -3.65 8.58
C ALA A 92 3.94 -4.25 9.88
N LEU A 93 4.19 -5.56 9.90
CA LEU A 93 4.76 -6.27 11.04
C LEU A 93 6.18 -5.77 11.37
N ALA A 94 7.03 -5.59 10.36
CA ALA A 94 8.38 -5.05 10.54
C ALA A 94 8.37 -3.58 11.02
N LEU A 95 7.28 -2.85 10.82
CA LEU A 95 7.02 -1.51 11.35
C LEU A 95 6.45 -1.54 12.78
N GLY A 96 6.03 -2.71 13.28
CA GLY A 96 5.50 -2.92 14.64
C GLY A 96 3.97 -2.82 14.72
N TYR A 97 3.23 -3.03 13.62
CA TYR A 97 1.78 -3.19 13.64
C TYR A 97 1.40 -4.63 14.00
N SER A 98 0.16 -4.82 14.49
CA SER A 98 -0.41 -6.14 14.72
C SER A 98 -0.75 -6.84 13.39
N PRO A 99 -0.68 -8.19 13.32
CA PRO A 99 -1.15 -8.96 12.16
C PRO A 99 -2.61 -8.69 11.79
N GLU A 100 -3.45 -8.42 12.78
CA GLU A 100 -4.86 -8.10 12.60
C GLU A 100 -5.09 -6.67 12.10
N GLY A 101 -4.06 -5.83 12.09
CA GLY A 101 -4.17 -4.42 11.74
C GLY A 101 -4.35 -3.50 12.95
N GLY A 102 -4.78 -2.27 12.68
CA GLY A 102 -4.96 -1.25 13.71
C GLY A 102 -3.77 -0.31 13.84
N THR A 103 -3.74 0.45 14.93
CA THR A 103 -2.60 1.30 15.28
C THR A 103 -1.49 0.47 15.93
N ARG A 104 -0.27 1.01 16.05
CA ARG A 104 0.85 0.32 16.73
C ARG A 104 0.60 -0.01 18.20
N ASN A 105 -0.38 0.66 18.83
CA ASN A 105 -0.73 0.43 20.23
C ASN A 105 -1.72 -0.73 20.41
N VAL A 106 -2.31 -1.21 19.32
CA VAL A 106 -3.24 -2.35 19.33
C VAL A 106 -2.41 -3.61 19.11
N GLN A 107 -2.38 -4.49 20.10
CA GLN A 107 -1.73 -5.79 20.02
C GLN A 107 -2.78 -6.89 20.16
N LEU A 108 -3.44 -7.22 19.05
CA LEU A 108 -4.32 -8.37 18.96
C LEU A 108 -3.48 -9.56 18.46
N LYS A 109 -3.51 -10.67 19.17
CA LYS A 109 -2.90 -11.94 18.78
C LYS A 109 -4.01 -12.98 18.66
N THR A 110 -4.69 -12.99 17.53
CA THR A 110 -5.75 -13.99 17.25
C THR A 110 -5.31 -15.03 16.23
N THR A 111 -4.26 -14.78 15.46
CA THR A 111 -3.76 -15.73 14.46
C THR A 111 -2.30 -16.13 14.69
N ASP A 112 -2.06 -17.45 14.75
CA ASP A 112 -0.71 -18.04 14.85
C ASP A 112 0.02 -18.12 13.49
N SER A 113 -0.63 -17.78 12.36
CA SER A 113 -0.09 -17.94 11.01
C SER A 113 0.40 -16.63 10.41
N VAL A 114 1.44 -16.06 10.98
CA VAL A 114 2.06 -14.83 10.44
C VAL A 114 3.18 -15.21 9.48
N SER A 115 3.26 -14.57 8.32
CA SER A 115 4.34 -14.77 7.37
C SER A 115 5.71 -14.46 8.00
N PRO A 116 6.71 -15.36 7.94
CA PRO A 116 8.04 -15.14 8.50
C PRO A 116 8.84 -14.08 7.73
N LEU A 117 8.38 -13.60 6.59
CA LEU A 117 9.08 -12.63 5.73
C LEU A 117 9.47 -11.36 6.50
N HIS A 118 8.63 -10.89 7.45
CA HIS A 118 8.90 -9.67 8.20
C HIS A 118 10.22 -9.69 8.99
N HIS A 119 10.71 -10.88 9.41
CA HIS A 119 12.01 -11.03 10.06
C HIS A 119 13.18 -10.85 9.09
N SER A 120 12.94 -11.12 7.80
CA SER A 120 13.95 -11.05 6.74
C SER A 120 14.00 -9.69 6.06
N LEU A 121 13.11 -8.74 6.43
CA LEU A 121 13.07 -7.42 5.81
C LEU A 121 14.07 -6.44 6.44
N ARG A 122 14.66 -5.62 5.58
CA ARG A 122 15.39 -4.41 5.94
C ARG A 122 14.58 -3.21 5.47
N LEU A 123 14.22 -2.32 6.41
CA LEU A 123 13.45 -1.12 6.15
C LEU A 123 14.36 0.11 6.11
N GLY A 124 14.40 0.82 4.98
CA GLY A 124 14.95 2.16 4.86
C GLY A 124 13.91 3.19 5.28
N ARG A 125 14.15 3.89 6.37
CA ARG A 125 13.20 4.84 6.97
C ARG A 125 13.75 6.25 6.95
N SER A 126 12.84 7.25 6.94
CA SER A 126 13.20 8.64 7.20
C SER A 126 13.78 8.81 8.62
N PHE A 127 14.58 9.85 8.79
CA PHE A 127 15.05 10.30 10.10
C PHE A 127 13.90 10.86 10.97
N ILE A 128 12.78 11.29 10.36
CA ILE A 128 11.57 11.73 11.06
C ILE A 128 10.57 10.57 11.08
N LYS A 129 10.10 10.22 12.28
CA LYS A 129 9.05 9.20 12.45
C LYS A 129 7.69 9.80 12.12
N PRO A 130 6.77 9.01 11.50
CA PRO A 130 5.39 9.44 11.34
C PRO A 130 4.75 9.62 12.73
N ARG A 131 3.88 10.64 12.85
CA ARG A 131 3.15 10.93 14.10
C ARG A 131 1.96 10.03 14.30
N ASP A 132 1.38 9.58 13.19
CA ASP A 132 0.25 8.69 13.14
C ASP A 132 0.54 7.51 12.21
N GLY A 133 -0.29 6.48 12.25
CA GLY A 133 -0.18 5.36 11.34
C GLY A 133 -1.15 4.25 11.67
N TYR A 134 -1.54 3.56 10.61
CA TYR A 134 -2.53 2.50 10.68
C TYR A 134 -2.19 1.42 9.65
N PHE A 135 -2.39 0.17 10.02
CA PHE A 135 -2.43 -0.96 9.10
C PHE A 135 -3.87 -1.45 9.02
N LEU A 136 -4.45 -1.45 7.82
CA LEU A 136 -5.80 -1.93 7.57
C LEU A 136 -5.72 -3.20 6.71
N ARG A 137 -6.38 -4.26 7.20
CA ARG A 137 -6.71 -5.45 6.42
C ARG A 137 -8.23 -5.52 6.29
N ALA A 138 -8.73 -5.70 5.07
CA ALA A 138 -10.16 -5.80 4.83
C ALA A 138 -10.78 -6.97 5.61
N GLU A 139 -10.08 -8.11 5.67
CA GLU A 139 -10.52 -9.34 6.35
C GLU A 139 -10.71 -9.19 7.86
N SER A 140 -9.86 -8.41 8.54
CA SER A 140 -9.87 -8.28 9.99
C SER A 140 -10.36 -6.91 10.48
N PHE A 141 -10.76 -6.03 9.55
CA PHE A 141 -11.18 -4.67 9.89
C PHE A 141 -12.26 -4.62 10.98
N PHE A 142 -13.25 -5.52 10.91
CA PHE A 142 -14.33 -5.57 11.90
C PHE A 142 -13.88 -6.01 13.28
N ASN A 143 -12.97 -6.98 13.35
CA ASN A 143 -12.42 -7.45 14.63
C ASN A 143 -11.67 -6.32 15.32
N VAL A 144 -10.91 -5.54 14.56
CA VAL A 144 -10.17 -4.37 15.07
C VAL A 144 -11.11 -3.24 15.45
N ALA A 145 -12.16 -2.98 14.67
CA ALA A 145 -13.16 -1.97 14.95
C ALA A 145 -13.92 -2.29 16.25
N THR A 146 -14.37 -3.54 16.41
CA THR A 146 -15.01 -4.04 17.64
C THR A 146 -14.11 -3.84 18.86
N TYR A 147 -12.85 -4.26 18.77
CA TYR A 147 -11.90 -4.09 19.85
C TYR A 147 -11.67 -2.62 20.21
N MET A 148 -11.60 -1.74 19.19
CA MET A 148 -11.42 -0.30 19.42
C MET A 148 -12.65 0.34 20.09
N ASP A 149 -13.86 -0.13 19.78
CA ASP A 149 -15.10 0.30 20.45
C ASP A 149 -15.14 -0.17 21.91
N GLU A 150 -14.68 -1.38 22.21
CA GLU A 150 -14.63 -1.93 23.57
C GLU A 150 -13.62 -1.21 24.48
N VAL A 151 -12.46 -0.84 23.93
CA VAL A 151 -11.36 -0.20 24.67
C VAL A 151 -11.47 1.32 24.69
N GLY A 152 -12.08 1.91 23.68
CA GLY A 152 -12.26 3.34 23.51
C GLY A 152 -13.62 3.82 23.97
N ASN A 153 -13.73 4.21 25.22
CA ASN A 153 -14.92 4.86 25.76
C ASN A 153 -15.10 6.22 25.06
N HIS A 154 -16.07 6.35 24.14
CA HIS A 154 -16.68 7.57 23.55
C HIS A 154 -16.72 7.64 22.03
N GLY A 155 -17.92 7.59 21.51
CA GLY A 155 -18.28 8.00 20.14
C GLY A 155 -19.19 6.97 19.46
N LEU A 156 -19.66 7.25 18.29
CA LEU A 156 -20.49 6.37 17.46
C LEU A 156 -19.92 4.95 17.44
N SER A 157 -20.72 3.99 17.94
CA SER A 157 -20.38 2.57 17.85
C SER A 157 -20.21 2.22 16.38
N MET A 158 -19.04 1.70 16.01
CA MET A 158 -18.79 1.24 14.65
C MET A 158 -19.72 0.09 14.23
N HIS A 159 -20.38 -0.56 15.20
CA HIS A 159 -21.39 -1.59 14.98
C HIS A 159 -22.70 -1.07 14.40
N ASP A 160 -23.03 0.21 14.58
CA ASP A 160 -24.25 0.83 14.06
C ASP A 160 -24.07 1.36 12.63
N CYS A 161 -22.86 1.27 12.07
CA CYS A 161 -22.50 1.74 10.75
C CYS A 161 -22.34 0.58 9.76
N SER A 162 -22.65 0.82 8.49
CA SER A 162 -22.26 -0.10 7.42
C SER A 162 -20.73 -0.17 7.30
N HIS A 163 -20.19 -1.29 6.76
CA HIS A 163 -18.75 -1.49 6.54
C HIS A 163 -18.08 -0.30 5.85
N GLY A 164 -18.72 0.24 4.82
CA GLY A 164 -18.19 1.38 4.10
C GLY A 164 -18.27 2.70 4.86
N GLU A 165 -19.23 2.87 5.79
CA GLU A 165 -19.31 4.03 6.68
C GLU A 165 -18.22 4.00 7.73
N ALA A 166 -18.01 2.83 8.35
CA ALA A 166 -16.95 2.64 9.33
C ALA A 166 -15.56 2.89 8.70
N PHE A 167 -15.33 2.41 7.48
CA PHE A 167 -14.08 2.69 6.76
C PHE A 167 -13.91 4.17 6.42
N MET A 168 -14.98 4.84 5.95
CA MET A 168 -14.91 6.28 5.66
C MET A 168 -14.65 7.09 6.94
N ALA A 169 -15.32 6.76 8.05
CA ALA A 169 -15.08 7.37 9.36
C ALA A 169 -13.62 7.17 9.83
N LEU A 170 -13.01 6.00 9.56
CA LEU A 170 -11.59 5.77 9.83
C LEU A 170 -10.71 6.76 9.06
N LEU A 171 -10.94 6.92 7.75
CA LEU A 171 -10.17 7.82 6.89
C LEU A 171 -10.35 9.29 7.25
N THR A 172 -11.58 9.72 7.60
CA THR A 172 -11.90 11.15 7.80
C THR A 172 -11.70 11.61 9.25
N ASP A 173 -11.98 10.73 10.22
CA ASP A 173 -12.09 11.13 11.62
C ASP A 173 -10.94 10.59 12.48
N LYS A 174 -10.39 9.43 12.13
CA LYS A 174 -9.34 8.78 12.92
C LYS A 174 -7.93 9.05 12.42
N PHE A 175 -7.72 9.13 11.10
CA PHE A 175 -6.41 9.45 10.54
C PHE A 175 -6.11 10.94 10.74
N ARG A 176 -4.96 11.24 11.36
CA ARG A 176 -4.63 12.58 11.85
C ARG A 176 -3.58 13.31 11.02
N GLY A 177 -3.26 12.82 9.82
CA GLY A 177 -2.19 13.39 9.01
C GLY A 177 -0.79 13.10 9.55
N LYS A 178 0.25 13.51 8.81
CA LYS A 178 1.67 13.24 9.14
C LYS A 178 1.93 11.77 9.46
N GLY A 179 1.17 10.89 8.81
CA GLY A 179 1.05 9.46 9.08
C GLY A 179 1.65 8.59 7.99
N LEU A 180 1.88 7.32 8.35
CA LEU A 180 2.18 6.24 7.40
C LEU A 180 1.06 5.21 7.49
N TYR A 181 0.31 5.06 6.39
CA TYR A 181 -0.87 4.21 6.31
C TYR A 181 -0.65 3.08 5.30
N LEU A 182 -0.87 1.85 5.76
CA LEU A 182 -0.81 0.65 4.95
C LEU A 182 -2.24 0.11 4.82
N LEU A 183 -2.75 -0.05 3.59
CA LEU A 183 -4.12 -0.48 3.35
C LEU A 183 -4.13 -1.69 2.43
N ASP A 184 -4.73 -2.78 2.89
CA ASP A 184 -4.89 -4.03 2.13
C ASP A 184 -6.35 -4.18 1.70
N GLU A 185 -6.58 -4.09 0.39
CA GLU A 185 -7.89 -4.21 -0.27
C GLU A 185 -8.99 -3.30 0.32
N PRO A 186 -8.72 -1.99 0.50
CA PRO A 186 -9.70 -1.08 1.12
C PRO A 186 -11.01 -1.00 0.33
N GLU A 187 -11.02 -1.31 -0.96
CA GLU A 187 -12.21 -1.33 -1.82
C GLU A 187 -13.22 -2.40 -1.44
N ALA A 188 -12.84 -3.48 -0.78
CA ALA A 188 -13.73 -4.58 -0.43
C ALA A 188 -14.95 -4.11 0.39
N ALA A 189 -14.79 -3.03 1.16
CA ALA A 189 -15.87 -2.42 1.94
C ALA A 189 -16.56 -1.24 1.22
N LEU A 190 -16.11 -0.82 0.02
CA LEU A 190 -16.49 0.45 -0.57
C LEU A 190 -17.25 0.29 -1.89
N SER A 191 -18.44 0.92 -1.97
CA SER A 191 -19.10 1.15 -3.26
C SER A 191 -18.23 2.08 -4.15
N PRO A 192 -18.44 2.08 -5.49
CA PRO A 192 -17.70 2.97 -6.40
C PRO A 192 -17.71 4.43 -5.97
N THR A 193 -18.87 4.96 -5.54
CA THR A 193 -18.99 6.33 -5.04
C THR A 193 -18.14 6.57 -3.79
N ARG A 194 -18.13 5.60 -2.85
CA ARG A 194 -17.30 5.71 -1.65
C ARG A 194 -15.81 5.60 -1.96
N GLN A 195 -15.42 4.86 -3.00
CA GLN A 195 -14.03 4.84 -3.47
C GLN A 195 -13.57 6.21 -3.98
N LEU A 196 -14.44 6.96 -4.67
CA LEU A 196 -14.15 8.36 -5.04
C LEU A 196 -14.01 9.27 -3.82
N MET A 197 -14.85 9.09 -2.80
CA MET A 197 -14.73 9.83 -1.54
C MET A 197 -13.44 9.46 -0.80
N ALA A 198 -13.04 8.18 -0.82
CA ALA A 198 -11.78 7.72 -0.24
C ALA A 198 -10.56 8.36 -0.93
N LEU A 199 -10.57 8.49 -2.27
CA LEU A 199 -9.53 9.22 -3.01
C LEU A 199 -9.40 10.67 -2.53
N ALA A 200 -10.52 11.38 -2.32
CA ALA A 200 -10.52 12.74 -1.80
C ALA A 200 -9.95 12.81 -0.38
N ALA A 201 -10.32 11.87 0.50
CA ALA A 201 -9.80 11.78 1.86
C ALA A 201 -8.29 11.47 1.88
N ILE A 202 -7.84 10.52 1.07
CA ILE A 202 -6.41 10.20 0.88
C ILE A 202 -5.65 11.45 0.42
N ASN A 203 -6.19 12.19 -0.56
CA ASN A 203 -5.56 13.41 -1.06
C ASN A 203 -5.41 14.49 0.03
N ASN A 204 -6.43 14.69 0.86
CA ASN A 204 -6.35 15.62 1.99
C ASN A 204 -5.26 15.19 3.00
N LEU A 205 -5.18 13.90 3.33
CA LEU A 205 -4.17 13.37 4.22
C LEU A 205 -2.75 13.46 3.62
N VAL A 206 -2.60 13.27 2.31
CA VAL A 206 -1.33 13.49 1.59
C VAL A 206 -0.89 14.96 1.67
N HIS A 207 -1.82 15.91 1.51
CA HIS A 207 -1.54 17.34 1.71
C HIS A 207 -1.12 17.64 3.17
N ASP A 208 -1.70 16.92 4.15
CA ASP A 208 -1.23 16.95 5.53
C ASP A 208 -0.09 15.95 5.80
N GLN A 209 0.83 15.85 4.84
CA GLN A 209 2.11 15.17 4.97
C GLN A 209 2.01 13.67 5.30
N SER A 210 0.95 12.96 4.88
CA SER A 210 0.85 11.51 5.03
C SER A 210 1.43 10.77 3.82
N GLN A 211 1.82 9.52 4.05
CA GLN A 211 2.28 8.55 3.06
C GLN A 211 1.39 7.33 3.10
N PHE A 212 1.02 6.80 1.92
CA PHE A 212 0.19 5.62 1.76
C PHE A 212 0.90 4.53 0.98
N ILE A 213 0.72 3.28 1.41
CA ILE A 213 1.09 2.07 0.66
C ILE A 213 -0.17 1.21 0.62
N ILE A 214 -0.70 0.94 -0.57
CA ILE A 214 -2.03 0.38 -0.75
C ILE A 214 -1.96 -0.80 -1.71
N ALA A 215 -2.33 -2.00 -1.27
CA ALA A 215 -2.62 -3.11 -2.15
C ALA A 215 -4.10 -3.04 -2.57
N THR A 216 -4.38 -3.05 -3.87
CA THR A 216 -5.75 -2.85 -4.37
C THR A 216 -5.95 -3.46 -5.75
N HIS A 217 -7.19 -3.87 -6.01
CA HIS A 217 -7.69 -4.28 -7.33
C HIS A 217 -8.62 -3.21 -7.97
N SER A 218 -8.86 -2.09 -7.27
CA SER A 218 -9.77 -1.06 -7.74
C SER A 218 -9.15 -0.15 -8.79
N PRO A 219 -9.66 -0.12 -10.04
CA PRO A 219 -9.23 0.84 -11.04
C PRO A 219 -9.54 2.29 -10.64
N ILE A 220 -10.52 2.50 -9.74
CA ILE A 220 -10.84 3.83 -9.22
C ILE A 220 -9.73 4.31 -8.29
N LEU A 221 -9.31 3.50 -7.31
CA LEU A 221 -8.25 3.90 -6.37
C LEU A 221 -6.91 4.06 -7.08
N LEU A 222 -6.60 3.18 -8.04
CA LEU A 222 -5.36 3.23 -8.83
C LEU A 222 -5.21 4.52 -9.65
N SER A 223 -6.30 5.25 -9.91
CA SER A 223 -6.27 6.51 -10.66
C SER A 223 -5.69 7.70 -9.89
N TYR A 224 -5.23 7.51 -8.65
CA TYR A 224 -4.64 8.59 -7.86
C TYR A 224 -3.44 9.21 -8.60
N PRO A 225 -3.41 10.54 -8.80
CA PRO A 225 -2.40 11.18 -9.65
C PRO A 225 -0.99 11.06 -9.05
N ASN A 226 -0.01 10.83 -9.93
CA ASN A 226 1.41 10.73 -9.57
C ASN A 226 1.73 9.67 -8.51
N ALA A 227 0.90 8.64 -8.37
CA ALA A 227 1.23 7.48 -7.55
C ALA A 227 2.29 6.60 -8.24
N ARG A 228 3.11 5.92 -7.45
CA ARG A 228 3.95 4.83 -7.96
C ARG A 228 3.11 3.54 -7.95
N ILE A 229 3.08 2.81 -9.05
CA ILE A 229 2.35 1.55 -9.14
C ILE A 229 3.37 0.42 -9.35
N LEU A 230 3.39 -0.53 -8.42
CA LEU A 230 4.25 -1.70 -8.44
C LEU A 230 3.41 -2.93 -8.78
N ARG A 231 3.69 -3.54 -9.94
CA ARG A 231 3.04 -4.76 -10.39
C ARG A 231 3.80 -5.99 -9.87
N PHE A 232 3.05 -6.88 -9.23
CA PHE A 232 3.50 -8.17 -8.74
C PHE A 232 3.06 -9.26 -9.72
N ASP A 233 4.01 -9.99 -10.28
CA ASP A 233 3.74 -11.09 -11.20
C ASP A 233 4.80 -12.22 -11.09
N SER A 234 4.72 -13.18 -11.99
CA SER A 234 5.65 -14.33 -12.00
C SER A 234 7.10 -13.97 -12.31
N SER A 235 7.36 -12.79 -12.86
CA SER A 235 8.70 -12.29 -13.17
C SER A 235 9.31 -11.46 -12.04
N GLY A 236 8.52 -11.16 -10.99
CA GLY A 236 8.94 -10.35 -9.86
C GLY A 236 8.07 -9.13 -9.64
N ILE A 237 8.70 -8.00 -9.29
CA ILE A 237 8.01 -6.73 -9.02
C ILE A 237 8.57 -5.66 -9.95
N SER A 238 7.68 -5.02 -10.73
CA SER A 238 8.03 -3.98 -11.70
C SER A 238 7.16 -2.74 -11.55
N GLU A 239 7.70 -1.56 -11.84
CA GLU A 239 6.92 -0.32 -11.90
C GLU A 239 6.20 -0.21 -13.24
N ILE A 240 4.91 0.16 -13.22
CA ILE A 240 4.07 0.34 -14.40
C ILE A 240 3.24 1.62 -14.29
N GLN A 241 2.69 2.07 -15.44
CA GLN A 241 1.75 3.19 -15.48
C GLN A 241 0.32 2.72 -15.23
N TYR A 242 -0.56 3.64 -14.82
CA TYR A 242 -1.97 3.34 -14.52
C TYR A 242 -2.68 2.67 -15.68
N GLU A 243 -2.50 3.20 -16.90
CA GLU A 243 -3.14 2.71 -18.11
C GLU A 243 -2.64 1.32 -18.54
N GLU A 244 -1.48 0.91 -18.04
CA GLU A 244 -0.88 -0.41 -18.31
C GLU A 244 -1.39 -1.47 -17.33
N THR A 245 -2.10 -1.06 -16.27
CA THR A 245 -2.67 -2.01 -15.32
C THR A 245 -3.79 -2.82 -15.99
N GLU A 246 -3.81 -4.13 -15.74
CA GLU A 246 -4.87 -5.01 -16.21
C GLU A 246 -6.25 -4.54 -15.72
N HIS A 247 -6.32 -4.12 -14.46
CA HIS A 247 -7.53 -3.58 -13.83
C HIS A 247 -8.14 -2.43 -14.63
N PHE A 248 -7.33 -1.48 -15.08
CA PHE A 248 -7.79 -0.38 -15.94
C PHE A 248 -8.17 -0.88 -17.32
N ALA A 249 -7.29 -1.63 -17.98
CA ALA A 249 -7.47 -2.05 -19.37
C ALA A 249 -8.72 -2.91 -19.54
N VAL A 250 -8.90 -3.94 -18.70
CA VAL A 250 -10.05 -4.87 -18.76
C VAL A 250 -11.34 -4.14 -18.39
N THR A 251 -11.34 -3.36 -17.31
CA THR A 251 -12.54 -2.65 -16.86
C THR A 251 -13.00 -1.64 -17.92
N ARG A 252 -12.07 -0.83 -18.47
CA ARG A 252 -12.37 0.14 -19.52
C ARG A 252 -12.93 -0.52 -20.77
N ASP A 253 -12.27 -1.58 -21.24
CA ASP A 253 -12.74 -2.30 -22.42
C ASP A 253 -14.12 -2.92 -22.20
N PHE A 254 -14.34 -3.58 -21.06
CA PHE A 254 -15.63 -4.16 -20.73
C PHE A 254 -16.73 -3.11 -20.66
N LEU A 255 -16.54 -2.02 -19.91
CA LEU A 255 -17.57 -0.98 -19.76
C LEU A 255 -17.93 -0.31 -21.09
N ASN A 256 -16.95 -0.10 -21.95
CA ASN A 256 -17.19 0.51 -23.27
C ASN A 256 -17.81 -0.47 -24.29
N ASN A 257 -17.63 -1.76 -24.13
CA ASN A 257 -17.99 -2.78 -25.12
C ASN A 257 -18.79 -3.94 -24.51
N TYR A 258 -19.45 -3.76 -23.34
CA TYR A 258 -20.04 -4.87 -22.58
C TYR A 258 -21.03 -5.74 -23.36
N PRO A 259 -21.91 -5.22 -24.27
CA PRO A 259 -22.83 -6.11 -25.01
C PRO A 259 -22.08 -7.12 -25.89
N ARG A 260 -21.04 -6.63 -26.59
CA ARG A 260 -20.18 -7.46 -27.44
C ARG A 260 -19.38 -8.47 -26.61
N ARG A 261 -18.82 -8.02 -25.45
CA ARG A 261 -18.04 -8.89 -24.57
C ARG A 261 -18.88 -10.00 -23.96
N LEU A 262 -20.10 -9.67 -23.51
CA LEU A 262 -21.04 -10.70 -23.01
C LEU A 262 -21.43 -11.71 -24.10
N GLN A 263 -21.68 -11.24 -25.32
CA GLN A 263 -21.94 -12.11 -26.44
C GLN A 263 -20.78 -13.08 -26.74
N GLN A 264 -19.54 -12.59 -26.68
CA GLN A 264 -18.33 -13.41 -26.83
C GLN A 264 -18.15 -14.41 -25.68
N LEU A 265 -18.38 -13.99 -24.42
CA LEU A 265 -18.27 -14.87 -23.26
C LEU A 265 -19.31 -15.98 -23.21
N PHE A 266 -20.50 -15.71 -23.71
CA PHE A 266 -21.60 -16.69 -23.71
C PHE A 266 -21.67 -17.53 -24.98
N SER A 267 -20.96 -17.15 -26.05
CA SER A 267 -20.74 -18.05 -27.18
C SER A 267 -19.74 -19.13 -26.75
N ASP A 268 -20.06 -20.39 -26.96
CA ASP A 268 -19.32 -21.60 -26.50
C ASP A 268 -17.83 -21.66 -26.92
N ASP A 269 -17.35 -20.70 -27.70
CA ASP A 269 -16.01 -20.69 -28.31
C ASP A 269 -14.87 -20.26 -27.36
N LEU A 270 -15.18 -19.75 -26.17
CA LEU A 270 -14.17 -19.22 -25.22
C LEU A 270 -13.90 -20.08 -23.98
N LEU A 271 -14.69 -21.13 -23.75
CA LEU A 271 -14.40 -22.07 -22.67
C LEU A 271 -13.32 -23.05 -23.13
N PRO A 272 -12.17 -23.16 -22.44
CA PRO A 272 -11.20 -24.21 -22.77
C PRO A 272 -11.84 -25.57 -22.63
N ALA A 273 -11.51 -26.51 -23.55
CA ALA A 273 -12.09 -27.84 -23.67
C ALA A 273 -12.07 -28.68 -22.38
N THR A 274 -11.27 -28.31 -21.42
CA THR A 274 -11.15 -28.97 -20.11
C THR A 274 -12.31 -28.72 -19.15
N THR A 275 -13.16 -27.71 -19.40
CA THR A 275 -14.30 -27.38 -18.51
C THR A 275 -15.60 -28.02 -18.96
N ARG A 276 -15.60 -28.72 -20.12
CA ARG A 276 -16.80 -29.36 -20.71
C ARG A 276 -17.19 -30.73 -20.15
N ALA A 277 -16.33 -31.32 -19.29
CA ALA A 277 -16.47 -32.77 -19.01
C ALA A 277 -17.13 -33.14 -17.68
N ASP A 278 -17.28 -32.24 -16.70
CA ASP A 278 -17.74 -32.65 -15.36
C ASP A 278 -18.85 -31.77 -14.78
N SER A 279 -19.94 -31.58 -15.52
CA SER A 279 -21.09 -30.88 -14.94
C SER A 279 -22.35 -31.77 -14.98
N PHE A 280 -22.72 -32.14 -13.77
CA PHE A 280 -24.01 -32.64 -13.28
C PHE A 280 -24.37 -34.10 -13.60
N PRO A 281 -24.42 -34.99 -12.58
CA PRO A 281 -25.20 -36.21 -12.66
C PRO A 281 -26.68 -35.83 -12.65
N ALA A 282 -27.40 -36.38 -13.62
CA ALA A 282 -28.82 -36.29 -13.67
C ALA A 282 -29.46 -36.92 -12.42
N MET A 283 -30.39 -36.18 -11.79
CA MET A 283 -31.44 -36.77 -10.97
C MET A 283 -32.66 -37.05 -11.80
#